data_8bd37aa876babb7dbca3f3413c0f2e89
#
_entry.id   8bd37aa876babb7dbca3f3413c0f2e89
#
_cell.length_a   1.000
_cell.length_b   1.000
_cell.length_c   1.000
_cell.angle_alpha   90.00
_cell.angle_beta   90.00
_cell.angle_gamma   90.00
#
_symmetry.space_group_name_H-M   'P 1'
#
loop_
_entity.id
_entity.type
_entity.pdbx_description
1 polymer ?
#
loop_
_entity_poly.entity_id
_entity_poly.type
_entity_poly.pdbx_seq_one_letter_code
_entity_poly.pdbx_strand_id
1 'polypeptide(L)'
;MTVKARMLKLLEQHENELISGEAAAAELNCTRAAIWKAVKSLREEGYTIEAGPNKGYVLRGGSRLSEEGIRLYLDHPDVPVKIYRELDSTNRAAKEAAFSGEAGHGALILARRQKSGRGRRGRSFYSPENAGLYMSIVLRP
;
A
#
# COMPACT_ATOMS: atom_id res chain seq x y z
N MET A 1 6.32 -9.24 -10.15
CA MET A 1 5.42 -8.08 -9.91
C MET A 1 4.08 -8.37 -10.58
N THR A 2 3.01 -8.23 -9.86
CA THR A 2 1.65 -8.51 -10.36
C THR A 2 1.19 -7.44 -11.38
N VAL A 3 0.18 -7.77 -12.20
CA VAL A 3 -0.45 -6.78 -13.10
C VAL A 3 -1.03 -5.61 -12.29
N LYS A 4 -1.62 -5.88 -11.14
CA LYS A 4 -2.14 -4.86 -10.21
C LYS A 4 -1.06 -3.88 -9.76
N ALA A 5 0.10 -4.38 -9.31
CA ALA A 5 1.21 -3.53 -8.89
C ALA A 5 1.77 -2.69 -10.05
N ARG A 6 1.91 -3.28 -11.22
CA ARG A 6 2.37 -2.60 -12.44
C ARG A 6 1.36 -1.55 -12.92
N MET A 7 0.07 -1.85 -12.82
CA MET A 7 -0.99 -0.89 -13.15
C MET A 7 -1.01 0.29 -12.17
N LEU A 8 -0.84 0.04 -10.89
CA LEU A 8 -0.73 1.11 -9.89
C LEU A 8 0.45 2.03 -10.20
N LYS A 9 1.61 1.45 -10.48
CA LYS A 9 2.81 2.23 -10.85
C LYS A 9 2.56 3.11 -12.08
N LEU A 10 1.93 2.55 -13.11
CA LEU A 10 1.60 3.28 -14.33
C LEU A 10 0.66 4.46 -14.04
N LEU A 11 -0.38 4.21 -13.25
CA LEU A 11 -1.34 5.25 -12.84
C LEU A 11 -0.69 6.35 -11.98
N GLU A 12 0.22 6.00 -11.08
CA GLU A 12 0.94 6.97 -10.24
C GLU A 12 1.89 7.85 -11.07
N GLN A 13 2.55 7.27 -12.08
CA GLN A 13 3.41 8.03 -13.00
C GLN A 13 2.63 9.01 -13.88
N HIS A 14 1.35 8.74 -14.10
CA HIS A 14 0.43 9.55 -14.91
C HIS A 14 -0.77 10.05 -14.08
N GLU A 15 -0.51 10.49 -12.87
CA GLU A 15 -1.57 10.99 -11.97
C GLU A 15 -2.33 12.13 -12.62
N ASN A 16 -3.67 12.08 -12.53
CA ASN A 16 -4.61 13.01 -13.18
C ASN A 16 -4.61 12.98 -14.72
N GLU A 17 -3.89 12.06 -15.33
CA GLU A 17 -3.92 11.84 -16.78
C GLU A 17 -4.78 10.61 -17.14
N LEU A 18 -5.44 10.69 -18.28
CA LEU A 18 -6.26 9.59 -18.80
C LEU A 18 -5.37 8.57 -19.51
N ILE A 19 -5.40 7.32 -19.04
CA ILE A 19 -4.73 6.19 -19.68
C ILE A 19 -5.80 5.26 -20.24
N SER A 20 -5.79 5.00 -21.54
CA SER A 20 -6.73 4.04 -22.11
C SER A 20 -6.44 2.62 -21.66
N GLY A 21 -7.49 1.80 -21.52
CA GLY A 21 -7.32 0.38 -21.17
C GLY A 21 -6.50 -0.38 -22.20
N GLU A 22 -6.58 0.00 -23.47
CA GLU A 22 -5.78 -0.57 -24.55
C GLU A 22 -4.29 -0.20 -24.43
N ALA A 23 -4.00 1.08 -24.18
CA ALA A 23 -2.61 1.54 -23.97
C ALA A 23 -1.99 0.88 -22.73
N ALA A 24 -2.71 0.81 -21.64
CA ALA A 24 -2.25 0.13 -20.42
C ALA A 24 -1.99 -1.36 -20.67
N ALA A 25 -2.89 -2.06 -21.37
CA ALA A 25 -2.71 -3.46 -21.71
C ALA A 25 -1.48 -3.70 -22.60
N ALA A 26 -1.26 -2.85 -23.58
CA ALA A 26 -0.07 -2.91 -24.45
C ALA A 26 1.22 -2.68 -23.66
N GLU A 27 1.27 -1.63 -22.85
CA GLU A 27 2.45 -1.27 -22.06
C GLU A 27 2.80 -2.34 -21.01
N LEU A 28 1.78 -2.89 -20.34
CA LEU A 28 1.98 -3.93 -19.33
C LEU A 28 2.04 -5.35 -19.92
N ASN A 29 1.93 -5.49 -21.23
CA ASN A 29 1.94 -6.77 -21.94
C ASN A 29 0.93 -7.78 -21.33
N CYS A 30 -0.31 -7.35 -21.23
CA CYS A 30 -1.40 -8.15 -20.68
C CYS A 30 -2.71 -7.85 -21.42
N THR A 31 -3.79 -8.51 -21.01
CA THR A 31 -5.11 -8.32 -21.61
C THR A 31 -5.85 -7.13 -21.00
N ARG A 32 -6.81 -6.57 -21.76
CA ARG A 32 -7.71 -5.52 -21.23
C ARG A 32 -8.52 -6.03 -20.04
N ALA A 33 -8.89 -7.31 -20.02
CA ALA A 33 -9.57 -7.93 -18.89
C ALA A 33 -8.71 -7.96 -17.64
N ALA A 34 -7.40 -8.22 -17.78
CA ALA A 34 -6.44 -8.14 -16.68
C ALA A 34 -6.30 -6.71 -16.11
N ILE A 35 -6.29 -5.70 -16.99
CA ILE A 35 -6.29 -4.29 -16.59
C ILE A 35 -7.57 -3.96 -15.80
N TRP A 36 -8.72 -4.36 -16.28
CA TRP A 36 -9.99 -4.13 -15.59
C TRP A 36 -10.02 -4.76 -14.19
N LYS A 37 -9.55 -6.00 -14.06
CA LYS A 37 -9.42 -6.69 -12.76
C LYS A 37 -8.48 -5.97 -11.82
N ALA A 38 -7.33 -5.52 -12.32
CA ALA A 38 -6.37 -4.76 -11.54
C ALA A 38 -6.97 -3.45 -11.02
N VAL A 39 -7.65 -2.68 -11.86
CA VAL A 39 -8.33 -1.44 -11.49
C VAL A 39 -9.43 -1.70 -10.46
N LYS A 40 -10.24 -2.74 -10.66
CA LYS A 40 -11.28 -3.13 -9.70
C LYS A 40 -10.68 -3.42 -8.32
N SER A 41 -9.61 -4.21 -8.27
CA SER A 41 -8.91 -4.54 -7.02
C SER A 41 -8.32 -3.30 -6.34
N LEU A 42 -7.72 -2.38 -7.10
CA LEU A 42 -7.21 -1.12 -6.56
C LEU A 42 -8.33 -0.23 -6.00
N ARG A 43 -9.47 -0.17 -6.67
CA ARG A 43 -10.65 0.55 -6.13
C ARG A 43 -11.15 -0.04 -4.83
N GLU A 44 -11.20 -1.37 -4.71
CA GLU A 44 -11.56 -2.07 -3.47
C GLU A 44 -10.60 -1.77 -2.32
N GLU A 45 -9.33 -1.53 -2.63
CA GLU A 45 -8.32 -1.05 -1.66
C GLU A 45 -8.45 0.44 -1.33
N GLY A 46 -9.32 1.15 -2.04
CA GLY A 46 -9.67 2.53 -1.76
C GLY A 46 -8.97 3.57 -2.63
N TYR A 47 -8.30 3.16 -3.72
CA TYR A 47 -7.82 4.11 -4.72
C TYR A 47 -8.98 4.73 -5.48
N THR A 48 -8.92 6.04 -5.71
CA THR A 48 -9.91 6.74 -6.52
C THR A 48 -9.47 6.70 -7.97
N ILE A 49 -10.02 5.75 -8.72
CA ILE A 49 -9.75 5.57 -10.15
C ILE A 49 -11.05 5.81 -10.91
N GLU A 50 -11.11 6.88 -11.66
CA GLU A 50 -12.25 7.23 -12.51
C GLU A 50 -12.12 6.56 -13.87
N ALA A 51 -13.25 6.14 -14.45
CA ALA A 51 -13.31 5.72 -15.83
C ALA A 51 -13.63 6.94 -16.72
N GLY A 52 -12.73 7.25 -17.64
CA GLY A 52 -12.93 8.35 -18.58
C GLY A 52 -13.95 8.03 -19.70
N PRO A 53 -14.39 9.06 -20.43
CA PRO A 53 -15.41 8.94 -21.46
C PRO A 53 -15.04 7.98 -22.60
N ASN A 54 -13.77 7.73 -22.85
CA ASN A 54 -13.25 6.81 -23.87
C ASN A 54 -12.75 5.48 -23.29
N LYS A 55 -13.35 5.02 -22.18
CA LYS A 55 -13.01 3.76 -21.50
C LYS A 55 -11.57 3.72 -20.98
N GLY A 56 -11.00 4.87 -20.63
CA GLY A 56 -9.71 4.99 -19.96
C GLY A 56 -9.86 5.12 -18.45
N TYR A 57 -8.72 5.16 -17.77
CA TYR A 57 -8.62 5.24 -16.31
C TYR A 57 -7.80 6.47 -15.90
N VAL A 58 -8.24 7.14 -14.86
CA VAL A 58 -7.56 8.28 -14.25
C VAL A 58 -7.43 8.07 -12.76
N LEU A 59 -6.22 8.09 -12.22
CA LEU A 59 -5.98 8.10 -10.79
C LEU A 59 -6.16 9.51 -10.24
N ARG A 60 -7.00 9.66 -9.24
CA ARG A 60 -7.25 10.92 -8.54
C ARG A 60 -6.81 10.85 -7.08
N GLY A 61 -6.32 11.95 -6.55
CA GLY A 61 -6.11 12.12 -5.11
C GLY A 61 -4.82 11.58 -4.52
N GLY A 62 -3.78 11.41 -5.32
CA GLY A 62 -2.45 11.06 -4.87
C GLY A 62 -2.25 9.60 -4.44
N SER A 63 -1.03 9.28 -4.06
CA SER A 63 -0.67 7.94 -3.61
C SER A 63 -1.32 7.64 -2.25
N ARG A 64 -1.93 6.47 -2.13
CA ARG A 64 -2.41 5.95 -0.85
C ARG A 64 -1.38 5.04 -0.21
N LEU A 65 -1.36 5.04 1.11
CA LEU A 65 -0.61 4.05 1.85
C LEU A 65 -1.25 2.67 1.64
N SER A 66 -0.60 1.82 0.85
CA SER A 66 -1.01 0.44 0.56
C SER A 66 0.19 -0.49 0.51
N GLU A 67 -0.03 -1.78 0.75
CA GLU A 67 1.04 -2.79 0.65
C GLU A 67 1.65 -2.81 -0.74
N GLU A 68 0.83 -2.77 -1.79
CA GLU A 68 1.28 -2.74 -3.18
C GLU A 68 2.08 -1.46 -3.49
N GLY A 69 1.59 -0.30 -3.05
CA GLY A 69 2.29 0.97 -3.24
C GLY A 69 3.67 0.98 -2.57
N ILE A 70 3.77 0.48 -1.34
CA ILE A 70 5.05 0.37 -0.63
C ILE A 70 6.01 -0.55 -1.36
N ARG A 71 5.54 -1.74 -1.79
CA ARG A 71 6.38 -2.73 -2.50
C ARG A 71 7.00 -2.19 -3.78
N LEU A 72 6.36 -1.25 -4.45
CA LEU A 72 6.89 -0.64 -5.68
C LEU A 72 8.22 0.11 -5.46
N TYR A 73 8.45 0.57 -4.24
CA TYR A 73 9.62 1.38 -3.89
C TYR A 73 10.62 0.65 -2.98
N LEU A 74 10.39 -0.64 -2.70
CA LEU A 74 11.33 -1.46 -1.95
C LEU A 74 12.37 -2.11 -2.87
N ASP A 75 13.65 -2.00 -2.52
CA ASP A 75 14.72 -2.71 -3.21
C ASP A 75 14.60 -4.24 -3.05
N HIS A 76 13.97 -4.66 -1.96
CA HIS A 76 13.70 -6.06 -1.63
C HIS A 76 12.20 -6.29 -1.53
N PRO A 77 11.50 -6.57 -2.65
CA PRO A 77 10.03 -6.69 -2.67
C PRO A 77 9.48 -7.90 -1.90
N ASP A 78 10.35 -8.85 -1.55
CA ASP A 78 9.96 -10.04 -0.77
C ASP A 78 9.82 -9.77 0.73
N VAL A 79 10.20 -8.58 1.19
CA VAL A 79 10.02 -8.18 2.60
C VAL A 79 8.52 -8.16 2.93
N PRO A 80 8.08 -8.83 4.00
CA PRO A 80 6.70 -8.79 4.42
C PRO A 80 6.27 -7.36 4.79
N VAL A 81 5.20 -6.90 4.18
CA VAL A 81 4.58 -5.60 4.48
C VAL A 81 3.13 -5.85 4.87
N LYS A 82 2.75 -5.42 6.06
CA LYS A 82 1.36 -5.48 6.52
C LYS A 82 0.87 -4.10 6.94
N ILE A 83 -0.28 -3.71 6.43
CA ILE A 83 -0.95 -2.46 6.79
C ILE A 83 -2.28 -2.79 7.45
N TYR A 84 -2.45 -2.27 8.66
CA TYR A 84 -3.70 -2.37 9.40
C TYR A 84 -4.40 -1.01 9.41
N ARG A 85 -5.71 -1.03 9.38
CA ARG A 85 -6.48 0.19 9.57
C ARG A 85 -6.27 0.77 10.95
N GLU A 86 -6.30 -0.09 11.97
CA GLU A 86 -6.14 0.28 13.36
C GLU A 86 -5.41 -0.82 14.12
N LEU A 87 -4.46 -0.44 14.95
CA LEU A 87 -3.74 -1.27 15.91
C LEU A 87 -3.68 -0.54 17.25
N ASP A 88 -3.43 -1.28 18.32
CA ASP A 88 -3.06 -0.68 19.60
C ASP A 88 -1.72 0.05 19.46
N SER A 89 -0.73 -0.64 18.90
CA SER A 89 0.60 -0.11 18.61
C SER A 89 1.28 -0.96 17.53
N THR A 90 1.93 -0.33 16.56
CA THR A 90 2.73 -1.05 15.54
C THR A 90 3.91 -1.78 16.19
N ASN A 91 4.51 -1.23 17.25
CA ASN A 91 5.59 -1.90 18.00
C ASN A 91 5.11 -3.18 18.66
N ARG A 92 3.94 -3.15 19.29
CA ARG A 92 3.37 -4.34 19.91
C ARG A 92 3.06 -5.41 18.88
N ALA A 93 2.40 -5.05 17.79
CA ALA A 93 2.10 -5.98 16.70
C ALA A 93 3.37 -6.56 16.07
N ALA A 94 4.41 -5.75 15.87
CA ALA A 94 5.70 -6.20 15.34
C ALA A 94 6.40 -7.20 16.29
N LYS A 95 6.37 -6.95 17.59
CA LYS A 95 6.91 -7.87 18.61
C LYS A 95 6.15 -9.21 18.60
N GLU A 96 4.83 -9.17 18.62
CA GLU A 96 3.98 -10.38 18.58
C GLU A 96 4.25 -11.19 17.31
N ALA A 97 4.29 -10.56 16.15
CA ALA A 97 4.57 -11.21 14.88
C ALA A 97 6.01 -11.79 14.81
N ALA A 98 6.98 -11.12 15.40
CA ALA A 98 8.35 -11.62 15.50
C ALA A 98 8.46 -12.83 16.43
N PHE A 99 7.74 -12.85 17.55
CA PHE A 99 7.70 -13.98 18.48
C PHE A 99 7.01 -15.20 17.89
N SER A 100 5.90 -15.01 17.18
CA SER A 100 5.17 -16.10 16.53
C SER A 100 5.87 -16.67 15.31
N GLY A 101 6.92 -16.00 14.82
CA GLY A 101 7.62 -16.39 13.59
C GLY A 101 6.94 -15.92 12.30
N GLU A 102 5.84 -15.18 12.38
CA GLU A 102 5.14 -14.61 11.22
C GLU A 102 5.92 -13.47 10.54
N ALA A 103 6.74 -12.76 11.31
CA ALA A 103 7.54 -11.65 10.81
C ALA A 103 9.04 -11.93 10.96
N GLY A 104 9.75 -11.95 9.85
CA GLY A 104 11.21 -12.07 9.80
C GLY A 104 11.91 -10.72 9.85
N HIS A 105 13.24 -10.75 9.72
CA HIS A 105 14.06 -9.55 9.62
C HIS A 105 13.59 -8.65 8.46
N GLY A 106 13.48 -7.37 8.71
CA GLY A 106 13.06 -6.37 7.73
C GLY A 106 11.54 -6.23 7.57
N ALA A 107 10.73 -7.08 8.19
CA ALA A 107 9.27 -6.99 8.09
C ALA A 107 8.75 -5.62 8.54
N LEU A 108 7.83 -5.04 7.76
CA LEU A 108 7.21 -3.75 8.00
C LEU A 108 5.78 -3.95 8.51
N ILE A 109 5.49 -3.36 9.66
CA ILE A 109 4.14 -3.30 10.22
C ILE A 109 3.71 -1.85 10.28
N LEU A 110 2.62 -1.52 9.59
CA LEU A 110 2.08 -0.18 9.52
C LEU A 110 0.64 -0.16 10.03
N ALA A 111 0.24 0.97 10.56
CA ALA A 111 -1.15 1.25 10.91
C ALA A 111 -1.55 2.64 10.44
N ARG A 112 -2.79 2.79 10.03
CA ARG A 112 -3.37 4.10 9.70
C ARG A 112 -3.75 4.87 10.96
N ARG A 113 -4.00 4.16 12.06
CA ARG A 113 -4.34 4.70 13.37
C ARG A 113 -3.80 3.78 14.46
N GLN A 114 -3.39 4.36 15.59
CA GLN A 114 -3.04 3.62 16.80
C GLN A 114 -3.94 4.04 17.96
N LYS A 115 -4.46 3.06 18.72
CA LYS A 115 -5.26 3.30 19.93
C LYS A 115 -4.38 3.59 21.15
N SER A 116 -3.22 2.96 21.22
CA SER A 116 -2.30 3.03 22.37
C SER A 116 -0.87 3.29 21.88
N GLY A 117 -0.72 4.29 21.00
CA GLY A 117 0.58 4.72 20.51
C GLY A 117 1.49 5.13 21.67
N ARG A 118 2.76 4.72 21.60
CA ARG A 118 3.74 4.99 22.65
C ARG A 118 4.91 5.83 22.15
N GLY A 119 5.20 6.89 22.89
CA GLY A 119 6.39 7.69 22.76
C GLY A 119 7.53 7.16 23.63
N ARG A 120 8.60 7.92 23.69
CA ARG A 120 9.76 7.62 24.56
C ARG A 120 9.37 7.71 26.04
N ARG A 121 10.02 6.89 26.87
CA ARG A 121 9.85 6.84 28.32
C ARG A 121 8.40 6.53 28.77
N GLY A 122 7.70 5.67 28.01
CA GLY A 122 6.35 5.24 28.35
C GLY A 122 5.25 6.29 28.18
N ARG A 123 5.56 7.43 27.53
CA ARG A 123 4.55 8.45 27.22
C ARG A 123 3.59 7.95 26.15
N SER A 124 2.32 8.35 26.25
CA SER A 124 1.37 8.12 25.18
C SER A 124 1.67 9.00 23.98
N PHE A 125 1.39 8.48 22.79
CA PHE A 125 1.54 9.20 21.54
C PHE A 125 0.21 9.18 20.79
N TYR A 126 -0.36 10.35 20.58
CA TYR A 126 -1.62 10.50 19.85
C TYR A 126 -1.43 10.17 18.36
N SER A 127 -2.15 9.17 17.88
CA SER A 127 -1.96 8.57 16.56
C SER A 127 -3.28 8.48 15.77
N PRO A 128 -3.89 9.63 15.41
CA PRO A 128 -5.13 9.65 14.64
C PRO A 128 -4.90 9.25 13.18
N GLU A 129 -5.97 8.81 12.51
CA GLU A 129 -5.96 8.52 11.08
C GLU A 129 -5.65 9.80 10.26
N ASN A 130 -4.90 9.64 9.18
CA ASN A 130 -4.51 10.72 8.24
C ASN A 130 -3.65 11.87 8.82
N ALA A 131 -3.08 11.70 9.99
CA ALA A 131 -2.24 12.73 10.63
C ALA A 131 -0.76 12.38 10.71
N GLY A 132 -0.39 11.16 10.36
CA GLY A 132 1.00 10.72 10.43
C GLY A 132 1.22 9.33 9.84
N LEU A 133 2.47 8.92 9.85
CA LEU A 133 2.89 7.57 9.49
C LEU A 133 3.26 6.80 10.76
N TYR A 134 2.58 5.69 11.00
CA TYR A 134 2.83 4.80 12.13
C TYR A 134 3.39 3.48 11.60
N MET A 135 4.65 3.23 11.87
CA MET A 135 5.38 2.12 11.31
C MET A 135 6.39 1.53 12.30
N SER A 136 6.53 0.23 12.27
CA SER A 136 7.60 -0.49 12.95
C SER A 136 8.28 -1.47 12.01
N ILE A 137 9.58 -1.61 12.16
CA ILE A 137 10.40 -2.55 11.39
C ILE A 137 10.92 -3.61 12.35
N VAL A 138 10.79 -4.88 11.97
CA VAL A 138 11.35 -6.00 12.72
C VAL A 138 12.82 -6.15 12.35
N LEU A 139 13.70 -5.97 13.33
CA LEU A 139 15.14 -6.20 13.17
C LEU A 139 15.55 -7.42 14.00
N ARG A 140 16.22 -8.36 13.36
CA ARG A 140 16.86 -9.50 14.01
C ARG A 140 18.35 -9.41 13.76
N PRO A 141 19.14 -9.04 14.78
CA PRO A 141 20.58 -8.96 14.65
C PRO A 141 21.21 -10.33 14.38
#